data_0d9262a0f88fc1bc931692bddc8cfe85
#
_entry.id   0d9262a0f88fc1bc931692bddc8cfe85
#
_cell.length_a   1.000
_cell.length_b   1.000
_cell.length_c   1.000
_cell.angle_alpha   90.00
_cell.angle_beta   90.00
_cell.angle_gamma   90.00
#
_symmetry.space_group_name_H-M   'P 1'
#
loop_
_entity.id
_entity.type
_entity.pdbx_description
1 polymer ?
#
loop_
_entity_poly.entity_id
_entity_poly.type
_entity_poly.pdbx_seq_one_letter_code
_entity_poly.pdbx_strand_id
1 'polypeptide(L)'
;DELDRLPEGDAATGLTRERWISLVLADLGYGRVPPTPAGGLVAGEGAAAKSYPVSHLWGATPIHQLGWNVDLDRRTRGLAGAARAPHALVQELLNRTDDYLWAILTNGRSLRLLRDSTTLTGFAYVEFDLEAMFDGELYSEFALLYLLAHQSRVEVAEGQAPSTCWLERWRTTAIGQGVRALTLLRAGVESALETLGTGFLQHPANVDLRQRLADGTVRPTDVHA
;
A
#
# COMPACT_ATOMS: atom_id res chain seq x y z
N ASP A 1 32.26 6.17 3.16
CA ASP A 1 31.23 5.42 2.47
C ASP A 1 31.28 5.69 0.97
N GLU A 2 30.82 4.74 0.12
CA GLU A 2 30.81 4.91 -1.35
C GLU A 2 29.81 6.02 -1.77
N LEU A 3 28.70 6.13 -1.08
CA LEU A 3 27.70 7.18 -1.31
C LEU A 3 28.25 8.58 -1.04
N ASP A 4 29.05 8.74 0.02
CA ASP A 4 29.64 10.02 0.41
C ASP A 4 30.67 10.56 -0.60
N ARG A 5 31.15 9.68 -1.50
CA ARG A 5 32.12 10.05 -2.54
C ARG A 5 31.46 10.51 -3.83
N LEU A 6 30.14 10.42 -3.93
CA LEU A 6 29.42 10.87 -5.11
C LEU A 6 29.36 12.39 -5.16
N PRO A 7 29.34 13.00 -6.36
CA PRO A 7 29.13 14.43 -6.51
C PRO A 7 27.83 14.90 -5.84
N GLU A 8 27.83 16.11 -5.35
CA GLU A 8 26.61 16.74 -4.81
C GLU A 8 25.50 16.77 -5.89
N GLY A 9 24.33 16.30 -5.53
CA GLY A 9 23.18 16.19 -6.45
C GLY A 9 23.15 14.93 -7.32
N ASP A 10 24.13 14.03 -7.19
CA ASP A 10 24.07 12.73 -7.85
C ASP A 10 22.93 11.89 -7.24
N ALA A 11 22.11 11.30 -8.11
CA ALA A 11 21.00 10.44 -7.69
C ALA A 11 21.44 9.10 -7.09
N ALA A 12 22.69 8.72 -7.25
CA ALA A 12 23.29 7.44 -6.83
C ALA A 12 22.62 6.20 -7.47
N THR A 13 21.92 6.33 -8.59
CA THR A 13 21.07 5.26 -9.14
C THR A 13 21.86 3.99 -9.49
N GLY A 14 23.01 4.11 -10.14
CA GLY A 14 23.85 2.96 -10.51
C GLY A 14 24.36 2.22 -9.27
N LEU A 15 24.96 2.95 -8.34
CA LEU A 15 25.54 2.41 -7.11
C LEU A 15 24.46 1.73 -6.24
N THR A 16 23.31 2.42 -6.03
CA THR A 16 22.21 1.89 -5.24
C THR A 16 21.66 0.59 -5.84
N ARG A 17 21.51 0.54 -7.16
CA ARG A 17 21.01 -0.64 -7.85
C ARG A 17 21.97 -1.81 -7.72
N GLU A 18 23.25 -1.61 -8.03
CA GLU A 18 24.23 -2.68 -8.11
C GLU A 18 24.64 -3.22 -6.74
N ARG A 19 24.78 -2.33 -5.76
CA ARG A 19 25.30 -2.68 -4.44
C ARG A 19 24.24 -3.03 -3.43
N TRP A 20 22.97 -2.67 -3.70
CA TRP A 20 21.91 -2.80 -2.71
C TRP A 20 20.60 -3.39 -3.26
N ILE A 21 19.89 -2.68 -4.15
CA ILE A 21 18.56 -3.10 -4.60
C ILE A 21 18.59 -4.47 -5.27
N SER A 22 19.59 -4.74 -6.11
CA SER A 22 19.72 -6.03 -6.79
C SER A 22 19.91 -7.19 -5.82
N LEU A 23 20.60 -6.98 -4.68
CA LEU A 23 20.79 -8.00 -3.65
C LEU A 23 19.47 -8.25 -2.90
N VAL A 24 18.78 -7.19 -2.47
CA VAL A 24 17.49 -7.30 -1.80
C VAL A 24 16.45 -7.99 -2.69
N LEU A 25 16.38 -7.65 -3.97
CA LEU A 25 15.46 -8.31 -4.90
C LEU A 25 15.84 -9.76 -5.17
N ALA A 26 17.12 -10.10 -5.19
CA ALA A 26 17.57 -11.48 -5.30
C ALA A 26 17.15 -12.32 -4.07
N ASP A 27 17.30 -11.79 -2.86
CA ASP A 27 16.87 -12.43 -1.62
C ASP A 27 15.34 -12.57 -1.54
N LEU A 28 14.59 -11.62 -2.14
CA LEU A 28 13.14 -11.71 -2.31
C LEU A 28 12.71 -12.64 -3.47
N GLY A 29 13.64 -13.37 -4.09
CA GLY A 29 13.39 -14.39 -5.10
C GLY A 29 13.25 -13.89 -6.53
N TYR A 30 13.32 -12.58 -6.79
CA TYR A 30 13.18 -12.03 -8.16
C TYR A 30 14.36 -12.36 -9.07
N GLY A 31 15.52 -12.71 -8.50
CA GLY A 31 16.73 -12.93 -9.26
C GLY A 31 17.16 -11.68 -10.05
N ARG A 32 17.60 -11.88 -11.28
CA ARG A 32 17.95 -10.78 -12.18
C ARG A 32 16.67 -10.21 -12.82
N VAL A 33 16.26 -9.02 -12.40
CA VAL A 33 15.11 -8.32 -12.97
C VAL A 33 15.51 -7.65 -14.30
N PRO A 34 14.83 -7.97 -15.42
CA PRO A 34 15.17 -7.37 -16.72
C PRO A 34 14.77 -5.88 -16.77
N PRO A 35 15.60 -5.02 -17.40
CA PRO A 35 15.21 -3.64 -17.65
C PRO A 35 14.08 -3.58 -18.67
N THR A 36 13.25 -2.54 -18.59
CA THR A 36 12.24 -2.25 -19.59
C THR A 36 12.87 -1.72 -20.88
N PRO A 37 12.18 -1.80 -22.04
CA PRO A 37 12.61 -1.14 -23.27
C PRO A 37 12.85 0.37 -23.09
N ALA A 38 13.58 0.95 -24.02
CA ALA A 38 13.79 2.40 -24.05
C ALA A 38 12.44 3.13 -24.09
N GLY A 39 12.23 4.07 -23.16
CA GLY A 39 10.95 4.76 -22.96
C GLY A 39 10.07 4.15 -21.85
N GLY A 40 10.38 2.96 -21.34
CA GLY A 40 9.65 2.30 -20.26
C GLY A 40 8.46 1.48 -20.72
N LEU A 41 7.42 1.42 -19.89
CA LEU A 41 6.18 0.67 -20.14
C LEU A 41 5.12 1.57 -20.80
N VAL A 42 4.28 1.00 -21.64
CA VAL A 42 3.20 1.72 -22.31
C VAL A 42 1.87 1.28 -21.73
N ALA A 43 0.97 2.23 -21.43
CA ALA A 43 -0.38 1.96 -21.00
C ALA A 43 -1.39 2.84 -21.79
N GLY A 44 -2.57 2.28 -22.04
CA GLY A 44 -3.61 2.87 -22.88
C GLY A 44 -3.50 2.43 -24.33
N GLU A 45 -4.54 2.72 -25.13
CA GLU A 45 -4.65 2.31 -26.53
C GLU A 45 -4.68 3.49 -27.48
N GLY A 46 -4.18 3.28 -28.70
CA GLY A 46 -4.24 4.24 -29.79
C GLY A 46 -3.67 5.62 -29.41
N ALA A 47 -4.44 6.67 -29.60
CA ALA A 47 -4.03 8.05 -29.31
C ALA A 47 -3.94 8.34 -27.78
N ALA A 48 -4.52 7.49 -26.94
CA ALA A 48 -4.42 7.59 -25.46
C ALA A 48 -3.23 6.82 -24.89
N ALA A 49 -2.46 6.11 -25.71
CA ALA A 49 -1.27 5.38 -25.29
C ALA A 49 -0.22 6.36 -24.72
N LYS A 50 0.29 6.06 -23.54
CA LYS A 50 1.27 6.88 -22.84
C LYS A 50 2.43 6.02 -22.35
N SER A 51 3.65 6.53 -22.52
CA SER A 51 4.86 5.88 -22.04
C SER A 51 5.17 6.30 -20.61
N TYR A 52 5.56 5.33 -19.80
CA TYR A 52 5.93 5.46 -18.40
C TYR A 52 7.36 4.95 -18.22
N PRO A 53 8.33 5.80 -17.90
CA PRO A 53 9.74 5.44 -17.78
C PRO A 53 10.01 4.65 -16.49
N VAL A 54 9.29 3.55 -16.30
CA VAL A 54 9.57 2.56 -15.26
C VAL A 54 10.79 1.76 -15.65
N SER A 55 11.71 1.52 -14.72
CA SER A 55 13.05 1.03 -15.05
C SER A 55 13.11 -0.48 -15.36
N HIS A 56 12.27 -1.30 -14.73
CA HIS A 56 12.33 -2.76 -14.83
C HIS A 56 10.92 -3.36 -14.83
N LEU A 57 10.83 -4.58 -15.34
CA LEU A 57 9.60 -5.38 -15.33
C LEU A 57 9.94 -6.82 -14.98
N TRP A 58 9.22 -7.42 -14.03
CA TRP A 58 9.32 -8.83 -13.70
C TRP A 58 7.93 -9.48 -13.86
N GLY A 59 7.78 -10.35 -14.87
CA GLY A 59 6.46 -10.88 -15.23
C GLY A 59 5.44 -9.75 -15.47
N ALA A 60 4.35 -9.74 -14.72
CA ALA A 60 3.32 -8.69 -14.74
C ALA A 60 3.53 -7.64 -13.62
N THR A 61 4.71 -7.55 -13.03
CA THR A 61 5.01 -6.64 -11.91
C THR A 61 6.04 -5.59 -12.32
N PRO A 62 5.65 -4.33 -12.56
CA PRO A 62 6.57 -3.22 -12.72
C PRO A 62 7.44 -3.03 -11.47
N ILE A 63 8.76 -2.89 -11.65
CA ILE A 63 9.70 -2.62 -10.56
C ILE A 63 10.48 -1.36 -10.92
N HIS A 64 10.15 -0.24 -10.25
CA HIS A 64 10.82 1.03 -10.50
C HIS A 64 11.91 1.27 -9.48
N GLN A 65 13.15 1.17 -9.93
CA GLN A 65 14.36 1.32 -9.13
C GLN A 65 14.98 2.67 -9.38
N LEU A 66 15.17 3.43 -8.31
CA LEU A 66 15.78 4.76 -8.29
C LEU A 66 17.02 4.76 -7.39
N GLY A 67 17.73 5.84 -7.38
CA GLY A 67 18.91 5.99 -6.53
C GLY A 67 18.58 6.48 -5.13
N TRP A 68 19.52 6.26 -4.21
CA TRP A 68 19.42 6.56 -2.77
C TRP A 68 18.98 8.00 -2.46
N ASN A 69 19.45 8.95 -3.28
CA ASN A 69 19.19 10.37 -3.10
C ASN A 69 17.88 10.86 -3.77
N VAL A 70 17.05 9.95 -4.31
CA VAL A 70 15.81 10.30 -5.00
C VAL A 70 14.63 10.23 -4.04
N ASP A 71 13.89 11.33 -3.93
CA ASP A 71 12.61 11.37 -3.20
C ASP A 71 11.51 10.69 -4.04
N LEU A 72 10.80 9.75 -3.45
CA LEU A 72 9.74 8.99 -4.14
C LEU A 72 8.47 9.80 -4.37
N ASP A 73 8.26 10.89 -3.62
CA ASP A 73 7.06 11.72 -3.66
C ASP A 73 7.29 13.05 -4.39
N ARG A 74 8.53 13.33 -4.77
CA ARG A 74 8.90 14.58 -5.46
C ARG A 74 9.60 14.31 -6.78
N ARG A 75 9.40 15.24 -7.72
CA ARG A 75 10.11 15.19 -9.00
C ARG A 75 11.58 15.57 -8.84
N THR A 76 12.44 14.85 -9.53
CA THR A 76 13.87 15.18 -9.71
C THR A 76 14.11 15.59 -11.16
N ARG A 77 14.46 16.85 -11.41
CA ARG A 77 14.69 17.37 -12.76
C ARG A 77 15.90 16.68 -13.39
N GLY A 78 15.76 16.35 -14.67
CA GLY A 78 16.86 15.75 -15.44
C GLY A 78 17.11 14.26 -15.18
N LEU A 79 16.40 13.64 -14.23
CA LEU A 79 16.53 12.21 -13.95
C LEU A 79 15.40 11.42 -14.65
N ALA A 80 15.81 10.49 -15.52
CA ALA A 80 14.86 9.57 -16.15
C ALA A 80 14.10 8.74 -15.07
N GLY A 81 12.79 8.64 -15.21
CA GLY A 81 11.94 7.95 -14.23
C GLY A 81 11.55 8.79 -12.99
N ALA A 82 12.18 9.96 -12.79
CA ALA A 82 11.85 10.87 -11.70
C ALA A 82 11.53 12.30 -12.17
N ALA A 83 11.38 12.53 -13.47
CA ALA A 83 10.94 13.82 -14.03
C ALA A 83 9.53 14.22 -13.55
N ARG A 84 8.74 13.26 -13.12
CA ARG A 84 7.54 13.38 -12.29
C ARG A 84 7.80 12.70 -10.95
N ALA A 85 6.96 12.95 -9.93
CA ALA A 85 7.03 12.20 -8.68
C ALA A 85 6.95 10.70 -8.97
N PRO A 86 7.95 9.89 -8.59
CA PRO A 86 8.01 8.47 -8.95
C PRO A 86 6.79 7.68 -8.48
N HIS A 87 6.30 7.95 -7.27
CA HIS A 87 5.07 7.33 -6.77
C HIS A 87 3.87 7.61 -7.69
N ALA A 88 3.64 8.86 -8.03
CA ALA A 88 2.53 9.26 -8.91
C ALA A 88 2.68 8.67 -10.33
N LEU A 89 3.90 8.54 -10.82
CA LEU A 89 4.19 7.93 -12.12
C LEU A 89 3.80 6.45 -12.15
N VAL A 90 4.21 5.67 -11.14
CA VAL A 90 3.91 4.23 -11.04
C VAL A 90 2.42 4.02 -10.78
N GLN A 91 1.81 4.81 -9.89
CA GLN A 91 0.37 4.72 -9.61
C GLN A 91 -0.47 5.02 -10.86
N GLU A 92 -0.09 6.04 -11.65
CA GLU A 92 -0.80 6.34 -12.90
C GLU A 92 -0.66 5.21 -13.93
N LEU A 93 0.50 4.57 -14.01
CA LEU A 93 0.68 3.39 -14.85
C LEU A 93 -0.31 2.29 -14.46
N LEU A 94 -0.34 1.91 -13.18
CA LEU A 94 -1.23 0.86 -12.68
C LEU A 94 -2.71 1.17 -12.95
N ASN A 95 -3.12 2.41 -12.78
CA ASN A 95 -4.51 2.84 -12.97
C ASN A 95 -4.93 2.95 -14.44
N ARG A 96 -4.02 2.77 -15.40
CA ARG A 96 -4.28 2.92 -16.84
C ARG A 96 -4.29 1.64 -17.64
N THR A 97 -3.94 0.53 -17.04
CA THR A 97 -3.93 -0.77 -17.73
C THR A 97 -4.23 -1.89 -16.76
N ASP A 98 -4.91 -2.91 -17.24
CA ASP A 98 -5.20 -4.14 -16.50
C ASP A 98 -4.01 -5.15 -16.59
N ASP A 99 -2.96 -4.83 -17.36
CA ASP A 99 -1.77 -5.69 -17.48
C ASP A 99 -0.96 -5.77 -16.18
N TYR A 100 -1.05 -4.74 -15.34
CA TYR A 100 -0.29 -4.60 -14.10
C TYR A 100 -1.22 -4.27 -12.94
N LEU A 101 -1.23 -5.08 -11.90
CA LEU A 101 -2.06 -4.85 -10.71
C LEU A 101 -1.24 -4.36 -9.52
N TRP A 102 -0.04 -4.91 -9.37
CA TRP A 102 0.90 -4.59 -8.30
C TRP A 102 2.22 -4.09 -8.87
N ALA A 103 2.88 -3.20 -8.18
CA ALA A 103 4.21 -2.71 -8.53
C ALA A 103 5.09 -2.53 -7.30
N ILE A 104 6.41 -2.60 -7.50
CA ILE A 104 7.43 -2.26 -6.51
C ILE A 104 8.07 -0.94 -6.94
N LEU A 105 8.14 0.00 -6.00
CA LEU A 105 8.87 1.26 -6.15
C LEU A 105 9.90 1.36 -5.03
N THR A 106 11.17 1.59 -5.37
CA THR A 106 12.23 1.70 -4.38
C THR A 106 13.33 2.66 -4.80
N ASN A 107 13.90 3.36 -3.82
CA ASN A 107 15.12 4.14 -3.94
C ASN A 107 16.26 3.54 -3.10
N GLY A 108 16.09 2.34 -2.55
CA GLY A 108 17.04 1.68 -1.67
C GLY A 108 16.88 2.05 -0.19
N ARG A 109 16.36 3.24 0.14
CA ARG A 109 16.01 3.63 1.52
C ARG A 109 14.63 3.13 1.90
N SER A 110 13.69 3.25 0.98
CA SER A 110 12.32 2.77 1.13
C SER A 110 11.95 1.83 0.00
N LEU A 111 11.11 0.85 0.29
CA LEU A 111 10.45 -0.02 -0.66
C LEU A 111 8.95 0.08 -0.48
N ARG A 112 8.25 0.43 -1.56
CA ARG A 112 6.78 0.51 -1.59
C ARG A 112 6.19 -0.59 -2.45
N LEU A 113 5.19 -1.27 -1.93
CA LEU A 113 4.26 -2.09 -2.71
C LEU A 113 3.05 -1.24 -3.06
N LEU A 114 2.87 -0.94 -4.34
CA LEU A 114 1.73 -0.19 -4.86
C LEU A 114 0.75 -1.13 -5.54
N ARG A 115 -0.53 -0.80 -5.44
CA ARG A 115 -1.61 -1.49 -6.14
C ARG A 115 -2.41 -0.49 -6.97
N ASP A 116 -3.00 -0.96 -8.08
CA ASP A 116 -4.07 -0.23 -8.75
C ASP A 116 -5.16 0.18 -7.73
N SER A 117 -5.53 1.44 -7.74
CA SER A 117 -6.49 2.01 -6.79
C SER A 117 -7.44 3.00 -7.46
N THR A 118 -8.11 2.58 -8.53
CA THR A 118 -9.10 3.39 -9.25
C THR A 118 -10.29 3.82 -8.38
N THR A 119 -10.53 3.12 -7.26
CA THR A 119 -11.67 3.34 -6.37
C THR A 119 -11.35 4.17 -5.12
N LEU A 120 -10.08 4.48 -4.87
CA LEU A 120 -9.66 5.22 -3.66
C LEU A 120 -9.22 6.63 -4.02
N THR A 121 -9.72 7.62 -3.30
CA THR A 121 -9.32 9.04 -3.44
C THR A 121 -7.95 9.33 -2.84
N GLY A 122 -7.15 8.30 -2.51
CA GLY A 122 -5.82 8.42 -1.90
C GLY A 122 -4.89 7.31 -2.35
N PHE A 123 -3.61 7.46 -2.05
CA PHE A 123 -2.58 6.46 -2.32
C PHE A 123 -2.77 5.25 -1.40
N ALA A 124 -2.87 4.05 -1.99
CA ALA A 124 -2.90 2.80 -1.26
C ALA A 124 -1.59 2.04 -1.51
N TYR A 125 -0.70 2.06 -0.53
CA TYR A 125 0.58 1.34 -0.59
C TYR A 125 1.01 0.84 0.79
N VAL A 126 1.90 -0.13 0.79
CA VAL A 126 2.65 -0.53 1.98
C VAL A 126 4.08 -0.07 1.78
N GLU A 127 4.65 0.64 2.75
CA GLU A 127 6.03 1.09 2.74
C GLU A 127 6.86 0.38 3.80
N PHE A 128 8.05 -0.02 3.43
CA PHE A 128 9.09 -0.52 4.33
C PHE A 128 10.26 0.46 4.32
N ASP A 129 10.65 0.92 5.49
CA ASP A 129 11.87 1.70 5.68
C ASP A 129 13.06 0.72 5.75
N LEU A 130 13.71 0.51 4.59
CA LEU A 130 14.82 -0.43 4.51
C LEU A 130 16.04 0.06 5.29
N GLU A 131 16.28 1.38 5.31
CA GLU A 131 17.41 1.98 6.05
C GLU A 131 17.26 1.68 7.55
N ALA A 132 16.13 2.07 8.15
CA ALA A 132 15.89 1.82 9.57
C ALA A 132 15.84 0.32 9.91
N MET A 133 15.26 -0.49 9.01
CA MET A 133 15.12 -1.93 9.23
C MET A 133 16.48 -2.65 9.27
N PHE A 134 17.40 -2.32 8.35
CA PHE A 134 18.69 -2.98 8.30
C PHE A 134 19.68 -2.39 9.30
N ASP A 135 19.69 -1.09 9.54
CA ASP A 135 20.51 -0.45 10.55
C ASP A 135 20.12 -0.88 11.98
N GLY A 136 18.82 -1.08 12.19
CA GLY A 136 18.27 -1.53 13.48
C GLY A 136 18.24 -3.05 13.65
N GLU A 137 18.66 -3.84 12.66
CA GLU A 137 18.56 -5.32 12.65
C GLU A 137 17.14 -5.82 13.01
N LEU A 138 16.10 -5.14 12.48
CA LEU A 138 14.70 -5.38 12.82
C LEU A 138 14.15 -6.61 12.10
N TYR A 139 14.45 -7.79 12.63
CA TYR A 139 14.08 -9.08 12.03
C TYR A 139 12.57 -9.23 11.80
N SER A 140 11.72 -8.75 12.70
CA SER A 140 10.27 -8.82 12.56
C SER A 140 9.75 -8.05 11.36
N GLU A 141 10.34 -6.88 11.07
CA GLU A 141 10.00 -6.07 9.91
C GLU A 141 10.51 -6.69 8.62
N PHE A 142 11.73 -7.23 8.65
CA PHE A 142 12.26 -8.01 7.54
C PHE A 142 11.37 -9.22 7.20
N ALA A 143 10.87 -9.95 8.22
CA ALA A 143 9.95 -11.05 8.01
C ALA A 143 8.64 -10.60 7.34
N LEU A 144 8.11 -9.43 7.69
CA LEU A 144 6.94 -8.84 7.02
C LEU A 144 7.26 -8.42 5.58
N LEU A 145 8.40 -7.79 5.35
CA LEU A 145 8.88 -7.47 4.00
C LEU A 145 8.96 -8.73 3.14
N TYR A 146 9.62 -9.78 3.63
CA TYR A 146 9.76 -11.05 2.93
C TYR A 146 8.40 -11.70 2.65
N LEU A 147 7.50 -11.69 3.64
CA LEU A 147 6.15 -12.23 3.48
C LEU A 147 5.36 -11.52 2.37
N LEU A 148 5.41 -10.20 2.29
CA LEU A 148 4.58 -9.40 1.38
C LEU A 148 5.25 -9.17 0.02
N ALA A 149 6.57 -9.00 0.00
CA ALA A 149 7.30 -8.59 -1.21
C ALA A 149 8.02 -9.73 -1.94
N HIS A 150 8.07 -10.96 -1.40
CA HIS A 150 8.67 -12.10 -2.08
C HIS A 150 7.96 -12.36 -3.42
N GLN A 151 8.74 -12.67 -4.47
CA GLN A 151 8.26 -12.82 -5.85
C GLN A 151 7.01 -13.72 -5.98
N SER A 152 6.93 -14.80 -5.22
CA SER A 152 5.78 -15.72 -5.26
C SER A 152 4.44 -15.10 -4.86
N ARG A 153 4.44 -13.87 -4.32
CA ARG A 153 3.22 -13.15 -3.96
C ARG A 153 2.59 -12.44 -5.13
N VAL A 154 3.41 -12.03 -6.09
CA VAL A 154 2.99 -11.31 -7.31
C VAL A 154 3.09 -12.16 -8.57
N GLU A 155 3.73 -13.34 -8.48
CA GLU A 155 3.84 -14.29 -9.57
C GLU A 155 2.45 -14.77 -10.02
N VAL A 156 2.26 -14.83 -11.33
CA VAL A 156 1.09 -15.40 -11.98
C VAL A 156 1.52 -16.43 -13.02
N ALA A 157 0.71 -17.47 -13.20
CA ALA A 157 0.97 -18.43 -14.25
C ALA A 157 0.79 -17.79 -15.63
N GLU A 158 1.48 -18.31 -16.63
CA GLU A 158 1.39 -17.84 -18.01
C GLU A 158 -0.07 -17.80 -18.49
N GLY A 159 -0.47 -16.67 -19.08
CA GLY A 159 -1.83 -16.44 -19.57
C GLY A 159 -2.89 -16.15 -18.49
N GLN A 160 -2.51 -16.09 -17.23
CA GLN A 160 -3.41 -15.71 -16.14
C GLN A 160 -3.40 -14.20 -15.89
N ALA A 161 -4.54 -13.64 -15.44
CA ALA A 161 -4.63 -12.25 -15.09
C ALA A 161 -3.83 -11.93 -13.82
N PRO A 162 -3.24 -10.70 -13.69
CA PRO A 162 -2.49 -10.28 -12.50
C PRO A 162 -3.28 -10.41 -11.18
N SER A 163 -4.60 -10.36 -11.25
CA SER A 163 -5.50 -10.52 -10.10
C SER A 163 -5.54 -11.94 -9.50
N THR A 164 -4.92 -12.92 -10.16
CA THR A 164 -4.84 -14.29 -9.64
C THR A 164 -3.68 -14.53 -8.68
N CYS A 165 -2.78 -13.55 -8.50
CA CYS A 165 -1.63 -13.65 -7.62
C CYS A 165 -2.03 -13.80 -6.13
N TRP A 166 -1.10 -14.35 -5.32
CA TRP A 166 -1.34 -14.56 -3.89
C TRP A 166 -1.60 -13.27 -3.11
N LEU A 167 -0.91 -12.20 -3.43
CA LEU A 167 -1.05 -10.92 -2.75
C LEU A 167 -2.47 -10.37 -2.89
N GLU A 168 -3.08 -10.50 -4.09
CA GLU A 168 -4.46 -10.06 -4.31
C GLU A 168 -5.49 -10.97 -3.61
N ARG A 169 -5.23 -12.27 -3.55
CA ARG A 169 -6.07 -13.20 -2.78
C ARG A 169 -6.06 -12.86 -1.28
N TRP A 170 -4.89 -12.55 -0.73
CA TRP A 170 -4.76 -12.14 0.67
C TRP A 170 -5.48 -10.83 0.94
N ARG A 171 -5.31 -9.85 0.05
CA ARG A 171 -6.01 -8.57 0.14
C ARG A 171 -7.53 -8.77 0.15
N THR A 172 -8.07 -9.54 -0.78
CA THR A 172 -9.50 -9.82 -0.88
C THR A 172 -10.02 -10.51 0.39
N THR A 173 -9.27 -11.47 0.91
CA THR A 173 -9.59 -12.16 2.17
C THR A 173 -9.58 -11.19 3.36
N ALA A 174 -8.56 -10.35 3.45
CA ALA A 174 -8.43 -9.37 4.54
C ALA A 174 -9.58 -8.34 4.55
N ILE A 175 -9.98 -7.86 3.36
CA ILE A 175 -11.16 -6.97 3.23
C ILE A 175 -12.42 -7.69 3.73
N GLY A 176 -12.66 -8.93 3.29
CA GLY A 176 -13.81 -9.70 3.72
C GLY A 176 -13.84 -9.95 5.23
N GLN A 177 -12.68 -10.21 5.84
CA GLN A 177 -12.56 -10.37 7.30
C GLN A 177 -12.77 -9.05 8.03
N GLY A 178 -12.22 -7.94 7.51
CA GLY A 178 -12.42 -6.60 8.06
C GLY A 178 -13.88 -6.19 8.09
N VAL A 179 -14.63 -6.44 7.02
CA VAL A 179 -16.08 -6.16 6.96
C VAL A 179 -16.84 -6.97 8.01
N ARG A 180 -16.49 -8.26 8.20
CA ARG A 180 -17.11 -9.11 9.24
C ARG A 180 -16.80 -8.59 10.65
N ALA A 181 -15.56 -8.20 10.91
CA ALA A 181 -15.14 -7.66 12.20
C ALA A 181 -15.88 -6.36 12.53
N LEU A 182 -16.04 -5.46 11.56
CA LEU A 182 -16.81 -4.21 11.71
C LEU A 182 -18.29 -4.49 12.00
N THR A 183 -18.88 -5.49 11.32
CA THR A 183 -20.28 -5.88 11.55
C THR A 183 -20.48 -6.44 12.97
N LEU A 184 -19.56 -7.30 13.43
CA LEU A 184 -19.61 -7.85 14.79
C LEU A 184 -19.38 -6.78 15.85
N LEU A 185 -18.44 -5.86 15.62
CA LEU A 185 -18.19 -4.73 16.53
C LEU A 185 -19.41 -3.83 16.64
N ARG A 186 -20.06 -3.52 15.53
CA ARG A 186 -21.29 -2.71 15.51
C ARG A 186 -22.41 -3.37 16.31
N ALA A 187 -22.66 -4.65 16.07
CA ALA A 187 -23.67 -5.40 16.84
C ALA A 187 -23.33 -5.45 18.33
N GLY A 188 -22.04 -5.61 18.69
CA GLY A 188 -21.60 -5.56 20.08
C GLY A 188 -21.80 -4.21 20.74
N VAL A 189 -21.53 -3.11 20.03
CA VAL A 189 -21.78 -1.74 20.52
C VAL A 189 -23.29 -1.49 20.69
N GLU A 190 -24.11 -1.87 19.71
CA GLU A 190 -25.58 -1.76 19.80
C GLU A 190 -26.10 -2.52 21.02
N SER A 191 -25.69 -3.77 21.23
CA SER A 191 -26.10 -4.58 22.41
C SER A 191 -25.61 -3.98 23.74
N ALA A 192 -24.38 -3.42 23.75
CA ALA A 192 -23.88 -2.75 24.96
C ALA A 192 -24.70 -1.50 25.30
N LEU A 193 -25.05 -0.68 24.31
CA LEU A 193 -25.87 0.51 24.48
C LEU A 193 -27.28 0.15 24.99
N GLU A 194 -27.90 -0.88 24.41
CA GLU A 194 -29.22 -1.39 24.89
C GLU A 194 -29.15 -1.88 26.34
N THR A 195 -28.10 -2.64 26.67
CA THR A 195 -27.90 -3.16 28.03
C THR A 195 -27.71 -2.03 29.05
N LEU A 196 -26.84 -1.06 28.71
CA LEU A 196 -26.61 0.11 29.57
C LEU A 196 -27.86 0.97 29.73
N GLY A 197 -28.56 1.27 28.62
CA GLY A 197 -29.77 2.06 28.61
C GLY A 197 -30.90 1.39 29.42
N THR A 198 -31.08 0.09 29.20
CA THR A 198 -32.08 -0.70 29.94
C THR A 198 -31.74 -0.77 31.44
N GLY A 199 -30.46 -1.08 31.75
CA GLY A 199 -30.00 -1.14 33.15
C GLY A 199 -30.13 0.20 33.85
N PHE A 200 -29.82 1.31 33.20
CA PHE A 200 -30.00 2.65 33.71
C PHE A 200 -31.50 2.94 34.00
N LEU A 201 -32.34 2.70 33.01
CA LEU A 201 -33.77 2.93 33.18
C LEU A 201 -34.40 2.05 34.26
N GLN A 202 -33.96 0.79 34.39
CA GLN A 202 -34.50 -0.15 35.38
C GLN A 202 -33.97 0.09 36.79
N HIS A 203 -32.91 0.88 36.96
CA HIS A 203 -32.34 1.13 38.28
C HIS A 203 -33.40 1.72 39.25
N PRO A 204 -33.48 1.25 40.52
CA PRO A 204 -34.48 1.70 41.47
C PRO A 204 -34.53 3.22 41.70
N ALA A 205 -33.38 3.90 41.63
CA ALA A 205 -33.33 5.35 41.79
C ALA A 205 -33.95 6.13 40.62
N ASN A 206 -34.23 5.49 39.48
CA ASN A 206 -34.73 6.15 38.25
C ASN A 206 -36.24 5.96 38.03
N VAL A 207 -36.99 5.72 39.10
CA VAL A 207 -38.48 5.55 39.03
C VAL A 207 -39.15 6.81 38.47
N ASP A 208 -38.78 7.99 38.95
CA ASP A 208 -39.29 9.27 38.47
C ASP A 208 -39.02 9.49 36.97
N LEU A 209 -37.82 9.18 36.51
CA LEU A 209 -37.46 9.27 35.08
C LEU A 209 -38.33 8.35 34.21
N ARG A 210 -38.58 7.09 34.66
CA ARG A 210 -39.45 6.17 33.94
C ARG A 210 -40.87 6.69 33.84
N GLN A 211 -41.38 7.33 34.92
CA GLN A 211 -42.70 7.89 34.97
C GLN A 211 -42.84 9.08 34.03
N ARG A 212 -41.84 9.96 33.98
CA ARG A 212 -41.76 11.11 33.08
C ARG A 212 -41.60 10.74 31.62
N LEU A 213 -40.96 9.62 31.32
CA LEU A 213 -40.91 9.04 29.98
C LEU A 213 -42.26 8.44 29.56
N ALA A 214 -42.97 7.78 30.51
CA ALA A 214 -44.27 7.16 30.24
C ALA A 214 -45.39 8.18 30.03
N ASP A 215 -45.36 9.31 30.72
CA ASP A 215 -46.33 10.40 30.59
C ASP A 215 -45.98 11.42 29.49
N GLY A 216 -44.84 11.24 28.83
CA GLY A 216 -44.40 12.09 27.73
C GLY A 216 -43.79 13.44 28.13
N THR A 217 -43.55 13.68 29.43
CA THR A 217 -42.94 14.89 29.95
C THR A 217 -41.45 14.99 29.57
N VAL A 218 -40.80 13.84 29.36
CA VAL A 218 -39.41 13.73 28.84
C VAL A 218 -39.47 12.85 27.62
N ARG A 219 -38.84 13.30 26.53
CA ARG A 219 -38.71 12.49 25.32
C ARG A 219 -37.48 11.55 25.41
N PRO A 220 -37.54 10.35 24.83
CA PRO A 220 -36.40 9.44 24.82
C PRO A 220 -35.09 10.08 24.28
N THR A 221 -35.23 11.01 23.35
CA THR A 221 -34.08 11.77 22.78
C THR A 221 -33.42 12.72 23.78
N ASP A 222 -34.15 13.16 24.82
CA ASP A 222 -33.64 14.11 25.80
C ASP A 222 -32.87 13.41 26.94
N VAL A 223 -32.89 12.07 26.99
CA VAL A 223 -32.13 11.25 27.94
C VAL A 223 -30.70 11.00 27.51
N HIS A 224 -30.39 11.27 26.24
CA HIS A 224 -29.06 11.06 25.64
C HIS A 224 -28.19 12.35 25.53
N ALA A 225 -28.67 13.46 26.10
CA ALA A 225 -27.96 14.76 26.10
C ALA A 225 -27.16 14.97 27.45
#